data_70d599ec696bd88d2a954e0d46cf51a6
#
_entry.id   70d599ec696bd88d2a954e0d46cf51a6
#
_cell.length_a   1.000
_cell.length_b   1.000
_cell.length_c   1.000
_cell.angle_alpha   90.00
_cell.angle_beta   90.00
_cell.angle_gamma   90.00
#
_symmetry.space_group_name_H-M   'P 1'
#
loop_
_entity.id
_entity.type
_entity.pdbx_description
1 polymer ?
#
loop_
_entity_poly.entity_id
_entity_poly.type
_entity_poly.pdbx_seq_one_letter_code
_entity_poly.pdbx_strand_id
1 'polypeptide(L)' 'MKYWRVEREEYVTQVVHVQAETKEEAIALAKGKYLNYNSWFSSPCASEMTGAEWKEETE' A
#
# COMPACT_ATOMS: atom_id res chain seq x y z
N MET A 1 -14.60 -2.78 5.54
CA MET A 1 -13.40 -2.81 4.70
C MET A 1 -12.18 -3.21 5.51
N LYS A 2 -11.24 -3.85 4.87
CA LYS A 2 -9.97 -4.21 5.50
C LYS A 2 -8.96 -3.10 5.29
N TYR A 3 -7.97 -3.06 6.16
CA TYR A 3 -6.89 -2.08 6.09
C TYR A 3 -5.65 -2.75 5.52
N TRP A 4 -4.98 -2.05 4.59
CA TRP A 4 -3.82 -2.61 3.91
C TRP A 4 -2.66 -1.62 3.91
N ARG A 5 -1.47 -2.14 4.11
CA ARG A 5 -0.24 -1.40 3.90
C ARG A 5 0.40 -1.96 2.64
N VAL A 6 0.53 -1.13 1.61
CA VAL A 6 1.12 -1.53 0.34
C VAL A 6 2.49 -0.89 0.22
N GLU A 7 3.50 -1.70 0.05
CA GLU A 7 4.88 -1.25 -0.05
C GLU A 7 5.45 -1.59 -1.42
N ARG A 8 6.25 -0.69 -1.94
CA ARG A 8 6.98 -0.88 -3.18
C ARG A 8 8.40 -0.39 -2.99
N GLU A 9 9.37 -1.22 -3.35
CA GLU A 9 10.78 -0.86 -3.27
C GLU A 9 11.28 -0.30 -4.58
N GLU A 10 11.98 0.81 -4.49
CA GLU A 10 12.75 1.41 -5.56
C GLU A 10 14.08 1.87 -4.96
N TYR A 11 14.52 3.08 -5.29
CA TYR A 11 15.66 3.68 -4.59
C TYR A 11 15.31 3.99 -3.15
N VAL A 12 14.05 4.30 -2.89
CA VAL A 12 13.48 4.44 -1.55
C VAL A 12 12.21 3.61 -1.47
N THR A 13 11.93 3.06 -0.29
CA THR A 13 10.70 2.32 -0.07
C THR A 13 9.52 3.29 -0.02
N GLN A 14 8.51 3.03 -0.83
CA GLN A 14 7.27 3.79 -0.81
C GLN A 14 6.20 2.97 -0.12
N VAL A 15 5.51 3.59 0.81
CA VAL A 15 4.46 2.94 1.61
C VAL A 15 3.16 3.71 1.44
N VAL A 16 2.08 3.00 1.13
CA VAL A 16 0.76 3.59 0.98
C VAL A 16 -0.23 2.81 1.84
N HIS A 17 -1.07 3.52 2.56
CA HIS A 17 -2.11 2.91 3.39
C HIS A 17 -3.46 3.06 2.69
N VAL A 18 -4.12 1.94 2.43
CA VAL A 18 -5.40 1.93 1.73
C VAL A 18 -6.41 1.03 2.42
N GLN A 19 -7.68 1.30 2.19
CA GLN A 19 -8.77 0.47 2.64
C GLN A 19 -9.35 -0.25 1.43
N ALA A 20 -9.44 -1.57 1.49
CA ALA A 20 -9.95 -2.38 0.38
C ALA A 20 -10.48 -3.71 0.89
N GLU A 21 -11.29 -4.36 0.08
CA GLU A 21 -11.85 -5.66 0.42
C GLU A 21 -10.86 -6.79 0.15
N THR A 22 -10.00 -6.63 -0.87
CA THR A 22 -9.04 -7.66 -1.27
C THR A 22 -7.66 -7.06 -1.46
N LYS A 23 -6.68 -7.95 -1.48
CA LYS A 23 -5.28 -7.57 -1.70
C LYS A 23 -5.09 -6.93 -3.07
N GLU A 24 -5.69 -7.50 -4.11
CA GLU A 24 -5.59 -7.00 -5.47
C GLU A 24 -6.18 -5.60 -5.58
N GLU A 25 -7.30 -5.37 -4.94
CA GLU A 25 -7.93 -4.07 -4.90
C GLU A 25 -7.05 -3.06 -4.17
N ALA A 26 -6.43 -3.48 -3.06
CA ALA A 26 -5.51 -2.63 -2.31
C ALA A 26 -4.34 -2.18 -3.17
N ILE A 27 -3.74 -3.10 -3.92
CA ILE A 27 -2.63 -2.81 -4.81
C ILE A 27 -3.07 -1.85 -5.92
N ALA A 28 -4.24 -2.07 -6.51
CA ALA A 28 -4.77 -1.21 -7.55
C ALA A 28 -4.97 0.23 -7.05
N LEU A 29 -5.52 0.37 -5.84
CA LEU A 29 -5.73 1.69 -5.24
C LEU A 29 -4.40 2.36 -4.92
N ALA A 30 -3.44 1.61 -4.43
CA ALA A 30 -2.12 2.15 -4.08
C ALA A 30 -1.37 2.65 -5.31
N LYS A 31 -1.52 1.98 -6.45
CA LYS A 31 -0.85 2.39 -7.69
C LYS A 31 -1.15 3.83 -8.07
N GLY A 32 -2.38 4.28 -7.85
CA GLY A 32 -2.78 5.65 -8.15
C GLY A 32 -2.22 6.68 -7.17
N LYS A 33 -1.67 6.23 -6.04
CA LYS A 33 -1.16 7.11 -4.99
C LYS A 33 0.36 7.18 -4.95
N TYR A 34 1.05 6.29 -5.65
CA TYR A 34 2.50 6.33 -5.66
C TYR A 34 3.02 7.50 -6.50
N LEU A 35 4.07 8.13 -6.01
CA LEU A 35 4.79 9.12 -6.79
C LEU A 35 5.64 8.38 -7.83
N ASN A 36 5.74 8.96 -9.03
CA ASN A 36 6.60 8.41 -10.09
C ASN A 36 6.28 6.95 -10.42
N TYR A 37 5.01 6.65 -10.63
CA TYR A 37 4.57 5.29 -10.88
C TYR A 37 4.95 4.76 -12.27
N ASN A 38 5.77 5.42 -13.01
CA ASN A 38 6.04 5.08 -14.41
C ASN A 38 6.71 3.72 -14.62
N SER A 39 7.38 3.21 -13.62
CA SER A 39 8.01 1.89 -13.71
C SER A 39 8.04 1.24 -12.33
N TRP A 40 8.02 -0.08 -12.34
CA TRP A 40 8.11 -0.88 -11.14
C TRP A 40 9.40 -1.68 -11.19
N PHE A 41 10.31 -1.41 -10.27
CA PHE A 41 11.53 -2.21 -10.13
C PHE A 41 11.23 -3.51 -9.38
N SER A 42 10.21 -3.48 -8.53
CA SER A 42 9.74 -4.66 -7.83
C SER A 42 8.22 -4.64 -7.77
N SER A 43 7.63 -5.81 -7.60
CA SER A 43 6.18 -5.92 -7.44
C SER A 43 5.78 -5.32 -6.09
N PRO A 44 4.66 -4.59 -6.04
CA PRO A 44 4.17 -4.08 -4.76
C PRO A 44 3.71 -5.23 -3.87
N CYS A 45 3.91 -5.07 -2.58
CA CYS A 45 3.52 -6.05 -1.57
C CYS A 45 2.47 -5.45 -0.67
N ALA A 46 1.33 -6.11 -0.55
CA ALA A 46 0.25 -5.65 0.31
C ALA A 46 0.16 -6.55 1.54
N SER A 47 0.10 -5.93 2.72
CA SER A 47 -0.05 -6.63 3.99
C SER A 47 -1.31 -6.12 4.69
N GLU A 48 -2.12 -7.06 5.18
CA GLU A 48 -3.32 -6.69 5.91
C GLU A 48 -2.93 -6.16 7.29
N MET A 49 -3.60 -5.09 7.72
CA MET A 49 -3.33 -4.45 8.99
C MET A 49 -4.55 -4.56 9.90
N THR A 50 -4.32 -4.56 11.21
CA THR A 50 -5.41 -4.42 12.17
C THR A 50 -5.82 -2.95 12.23
N GLY A 51 -7.01 -2.68 12.78
CA GLY A 51 -7.46 -1.30 12.98
C GLY A 51 -6.51 -0.51 13.87
N ALA A 52 -5.92 -1.16 14.88
CA ALA A 52 -4.97 -0.51 15.77
C ALA A 52 -3.69 -0.11 15.03
N GLU A 53 -3.16 -1.01 14.20
CA GLU A 53 -1.98 -0.71 13.39
C GLU A 53 -2.25 0.41 12.39
N TRP A 54 -3.40 0.38 11.75
CA TRP A 54 -3.81 1.42 10.82
C TRP A 54 -3.81 2.79 11.50
N LYS A 55 -4.44 2.87 12.66
CA LYS A 55 -4.53 4.12 13.40
C LYS A 55 -3.14 4.62 13.80
N GLU A 56 -2.29 3.73 14.28
CA GLU A 56 -0.94 4.08 14.70
C GLU A 56 -0.09 4.62 13.55
N GLU A 57 -0.21 3.99 12.37
CA GLU A 57 0.63 4.36 11.22
C GLU A 57 0.09 5.56 10.43
N THR A 58 -1.20 5.84 10.50
CA THR A 58 -1.80 6.92 9.72
C THR A 58 -2.09 8.18 10.53
N GLU A 59 -1.96 8.14 11.81
CA GLU A 59 -2.06 9.29 12.71
C GLU A 59 -0.67 9.68 13.29
#